data_9bbb095f1fba1af0f684e2b3f9833060
#
_entry.id   9bbb095f1fba1af0f684e2b3f9833060
#
_cell.length_a   1.000
_cell.length_b   1.000
_cell.length_c   1.000
_cell.angle_alpha   90.00
_cell.angle_beta   90.00
_cell.angle_gamma   90.00
#
_symmetry.space_group_name_H-M   'P 1'
#
loop_
_entity.id
_entity.type
_entity.pdbx_description
1 polymer ?
#
loop_
_entity_poly.entity_id
_entity_poly.type
_entity_poly.pdbx_seq_one_letter_code
_entity_poly.pdbx_strand_id
1 'polypeptide(L)'
;MQKSLRPCKHPGCPELTRDASGYCETHRPDARAYERYRGSARERGYNDEWSKFRKHYLSAHPLCVDCMAAGIYEPAKEIHHIKKLKDHPELKYDENNLIGLCKMHHSVRTARGE
;
A
#
# COMPACT_ATOMS: atom_id res chain seq x y z
N MET A 1 26.95 -14.41 3.80
CA MET A 1 26.64 -14.70 2.38
C MET A 1 26.43 -13.41 1.63
N GLN A 2 27.13 -13.20 0.53
CA GLN A 2 26.98 -12.00 -0.27
C GLN A 2 25.75 -12.10 -1.16
N LYS A 3 25.04 -10.96 -1.32
CA LYS A 3 23.93 -10.88 -2.26
C LYS A 3 24.44 -10.89 -3.69
N SER A 4 23.64 -11.41 -4.61
CA SER A 4 23.95 -11.38 -6.04
C SER A 4 23.99 -9.93 -6.56
N LEU A 5 24.87 -9.68 -7.53
CA LEU A 5 24.89 -8.41 -8.24
C LEU A 5 23.61 -8.24 -9.04
N ARG A 6 23.10 -7.04 -9.07
CA ARG A 6 21.91 -6.68 -9.85
C ARG A 6 22.08 -5.27 -10.44
N PRO A 7 21.36 -4.97 -11.52
CA PRO A 7 21.44 -3.63 -12.12
C PRO A 7 20.98 -2.55 -11.18
N CYS A 8 21.68 -1.40 -11.20
CA CYS A 8 21.24 -0.20 -10.50
C CYS A 8 19.85 0.21 -11.00
N LYS A 9 18.97 0.61 -10.08
CA LYS A 9 17.59 1.02 -10.40
C LYS A 9 17.50 2.34 -11.15
N HIS A 10 18.57 3.14 -11.14
CA HIS A 10 18.57 4.42 -11.86
C HIS A 10 18.47 4.19 -13.36
N PRO A 11 17.52 4.84 -14.07
CA PRO A 11 17.36 4.65 -15.51
C PRO A 11 18.64 4.97 -16.27
N GLY A 12 19.05 4.05 -17.15
CA GLY A 12 20.22 4.23 -17.97
C GLY A 12 21.56 3.97 -17.29
N CYS A 13 21.57 3.60 -15.99
CA CYS A 13 22.82 3.30 -15.29
C CYS A 13 23.27 1.86 -15.61
N PRO A 14 24.49 1.65 -16.14
CA PRO A 14 24.99 0.32 -16.46
C PRO A 14 25.63 -0.40 -15.27
N GLU A 15 25.76 0.25 -14.13
CA GLU A 15 26.44 -0.29 -12.97
C GLU A 15 25.63 -1.39 -12.29
N LEU A 16 26.37 -2.36 -11.73
CA LEU A 16 25.80 -3.42 -10.89
C LEU A 16 26.01 -3.09 -9.42
N THR A 17 25.07 -3.53 -8.58
CA THR A 17 25.14 -3.28 -7.14
C THR A 17 24.69 -4.49 -6.34
N ARG A 18 25.25 -4.63 -5.15
CA ARG A 18 24.79 -5.57 -4.10
C ARG A 18 24.11 -4.83 -2.96
N ASP A 19 23.99 -3.50 -3.04
CA ASP A 19 23.39 -2.69 -1.99
C ASP A 19 21.91 -3.04 -1.82
N ALA A 20 21.44 -3.05 -0.57
CA ALA A 20 20.06 -3.34 -0.24
C ALA A 20 19.07 -2.36 -0.88
N SER A 21 19.49 -1.10 -1.10
CA SER A 21 18.66 -0.08 -1.75
C SER A 21 18.39 -0.39 -3.22
N GLY A 22 19.23 -1.21 -3.86
CA GLY A 22 19.15 -1.47 -5.30
C GLY A 22 19.81 -0.42 -6.17
N TYR A 23 20.52 0.53 -5.58
CA TYR A 23 21.25 1.59 -6.29
C TYR A 23 22.75 1.43 -6.10
N CYS A 24 23.53 1.77 -7.13
CA CYS A 24 24.98 1.83 -7.02
C CYS A 24 25.37 2.99 -6.10
N GLU A 25 26.65 3.07 -5.74
CA GLU A 25 27.15 4.09 -4.82
C GLU A 25 26.81 5.52 -5.30
N THR A 26 26.94 5.76 -6.58
CA THR A 26 26.63 7.08 -7.18
C THR A 26 25.16 7.45 -7.06
N HIS A 27 24.25 6.47 -7.17
CA HIS A 27 22.80 6.70 -7.19
C HIS A 27 22.10 6.36 -5.88
N ARG A 28 22.83 6.02 -4.82
CA ARG A 28 22.25 5.81 -3.50
C ARG A 28 21.39 6.97 -2.99
N PRO A 29 21.75 8.24 -3.25
CA PRO A 29 20.89 9.37 -2.86
C PRO A 29 19.50 9.34 -3.47
N ASP A 30 19.31 8.69 -4.63
CA ASP A 30 17.99 8.58 -5.29
C ASP A 30 16.99 7.82 -4.41
N ALA A 31 17.45 6.79 -3.70
CA ALA A 31 16.59 6.04 -2.78
C ALA A 31 16.06 6.92 -1.65
N ARG A 32 16.92 7.81 -1.11
CA ARG A 32 16.51 8.74 -0.06
C ARG A 32 15.56 9.82 -0.58
N ALA A 33 15.77 10.29 -1.80
CA ALA A 33 14.90 11.27 -2.43
C ALA A 33 13.51 10.68 -2.64
N TYR A 34 13.43 9.43 -3.09
CA TYR A 34 12.15 8.73 -3.25
C TYR A 34 11.41 8.56 -1.91
N GLU A 35 12.12 8.14 -0.87
CA GLU A 35 11.51 7.97 0.46
C GLU A 35 10.98 9.30 1.00
N ARG A 36 11.68 10.41 0.79
CA ARG A 36 11.21 11.74 1.19
C ARG A 36 9.98 12.16 0.38
N TYR A 37 9.98 11.89 -0.92
CA TYR A 37 8.84 12.19 -1.80
C TYR A 37 7.60 11.40 -1.40
N ARG A 38 7.77 10.12 -1.11
CA ARG A 38 6.69 9.23 -0.70
C ARG A 38 6.05 9.66 0.62
N GLY A 39 6.84 10.20 1.53
CA GLY A 39 6.40 10.52 2.88
C GLY A 39 6.25 9.29 3.76
N SER A 40 6.01 9.51 5.04
CA SER A 40 5.74 8.43 5.98
C SER A 40 4.31 7.92 5.84
N ALA A 41 4.01 6.74 6.41
CA ALA A 41 2.65 6.22 6.47
C ALA A 41 1.71 7.23 7.18
N ARG A 42 2.22 7.88 8.22
CA ARG A 42 1.47 8.89 8.96
C ARG A 42 1.12 10.12 8.10
N GLU A 43 2.08 10.59 7.30
CA GLU A 43 1.86 11.71 6.38
C GLU A 43 0.85 11.37 5.29
N ARG A 44 0.77 10.09 4.91
CA ARG A 44 -0.19 9.60 3.93
C ARG A 44 -1.58 9.34 4.51
N GLY A 45 -1.81 9.66 5.79
CA GLY A 45 -3.10 9.53 6.43
C GLY A 45 -3.31 8.27 7.28
N TYR A 46 -2.26 7.48 7.50
CA TYR A 46 -2.34 6.25 8.29
C TYR A 46 -1.77 6.48 9.69
N ASN A 47 -2.48 7.26 10.51
CA ASN A 47 -2.09 7.61 11.87
C ASN A 47 -2.80 6.72 12.92
N ASP A 48 -2.63 7.03 14.20
CA ASP A 48 -3.22 6.27 15.31
C ASP A 48 -4.76 6.32 15.29
N GLU A 49 -5.33 7.45 14.90
CA GLU A 49 -6.78 7.61 14.74
C GLU A 49 -7.31 6.65 13.67
N TRP A 50 -6.60 6.53 12.54
CA TRP A 50 -6.92 5.60 11.48
C TRP A 50 -6.85 4.15 11.98
N SER A 51 -5.83 3.79 12.76
CA SER A 51 -5.69 2.44 13.31
C SER A 51 -6.86 2.06 14.19
N LYS A 52 -7.35 2.97 15.03
CA LYS A 52 -8.52 2.74 15.87
C LYS A 52 -9.79 2.59 15.05
N PHE A 53 -9.98 3.48 14.08
CA PHE A 53 -11.11 3.43 13.17
C PHE A 53 -11.13 2.13 12.37
N ARG A 54 -9.98 1.70 11.86
CA ARG A 54 -9.82 0.47 11.11
C ARG A 54 -10.27 -0.75 11.89
N LYS A 55 -9.84 -0.88 13.14
CA LYS A 55 -10.28 -1.98 14.01
C LYS A 55 -11.78 -1.98 14.22
N HIS A 56 -12.34 -0.83 14.49
CA HIS A 56 -13.78 -0.68 14.70
C HIS A 56 -14.56 -1.05 13.44
N TYR A 57 -14.17 -0.53 12.29
CA TYR A 57 -14.82 -0.80 11.02
C TYR A 57 -14.78 -2.28 10.66
N LEU A 58 -13.62 -2.93 10.79
CA LEU A 58 -13.47 -4.36 10.48
C LEU A 58 -14.24 -5.25 11.46
N SER A 59 -14.44 -4.82 12.70
CA SER A 59 -15.30 -5.52 13.65
C SER A 59 -16.78 -5.48 13.25
N ALA A 60 -17.22 -4.36 12.69
CA ALA A 60 -18.58 -4.19 12.20
C ALA A 60 -18.80 -4.81 10.82
N HIS A 61 -17.75 -4.93 10.01
CA HIS A 61 -17.79 -5.48 8.65
C HIS A 61 -16.73 -6.58 8.51
N PRO A 62 -16.94 -7.77 9.12
CA PRO A 62 -15.87 -8.76 9.25
C PRO A 62 -15.55 -9.55 7.99
N LEU A 63 -16.38 -9.49 6.95
CA LEU A 63 -16.22 -10.33 5.77
C LEU A 63 -15.80 -9.52 4.54
N CYS A 64 -14.92 -10.12 3.72
CA CYS A 64 -14.52 -9.55 2.43
C CYS A 64 -15.71 -9.44 1.49
N VAL A 65 -15.98 -8.25 0.98
CA VAL A 65 -17.11 -7.99 0.08
C VAL A 65 -16.99 -8.77 -1.22
N ASP A 66 -15.79 -8.84 -1.79
CA ASP A 66 -15.54 -9.54 -3.06
C ASP A 66 -15.65 -11.06 -2.90
N CYS A 67 -15.17 -11.60 -1.78
CA CYS A 67 -15.35 -13.03 -1.48
C CYS A 67 -16.81 -13.38 -1.30
N MET A 68 -17.58 -12.55 -0.59
CA MET A 68 -19.01 -12.74 -0.42
C MET A 68 -19.76 -12.77 -1.75
N ALA A 69 -19.37 -11.88 -2.68
CA ALA A 69 -19.96 -11.85 -4.02
C ALA A 69 -19.70 -13.17 -4.78
N ALA A 70 -18.60 -13.86 -4.45
CA ALA A 70 -18.25 -15.15 -5.02
C ALA A 70 -18.79 -16.35 -4.20
N GLY A 71 -19.56 -16.09 -3.15
CA GLY A 71 -20.10 -17.13 -2.27
C GLY A 71 -19.14 -17.68 -1.23
N ILE A 72 -18.04 -16.96 -0.97
CA ILE A 72 -16.99 -17.38 -0.04
C ILE A 72 -17.00 -16.45 1.18
N TYR A 73 -16.93 -17.02 2.39
CA TYR A 73 -16.91 -16.25 3.63
C TYR A 73 -15.47 -16.13 4.15
N GLU A 74 -14.72 -15.17 3.60
CA GLU A 74 -13.35 -14.86 4.03
C GLU A 74 -13.34 -13.61 4.89
N PRO A 75 -12.53 -13.58 5.98
CA PRO A 75 -12.41 -12.36 6.78
C PRO A 75 -11.82 -11.20 5.99
N ALA A 76 -12.38 -10.01 6.18
CA ALA A 76 -11.77 -8.78 5.68
C ALA A 76 -10.56 -8.46 6.56
N LYS A 77 -9.44 -8.16 5.92
CA LYS A 77 -8.18 -7.81 6.59
C LYS A 77 -7.81 -6.35 6.37
N GLU A 78 -8.34 -5.74 5.31
CA GLU A 78 -7.97 -4.40 4.91
C GLU A 78 -9.19 -3.60 4.49
N ILE A 79 -9.10 -2.28 4.64
CA ILE A 79 -10.13 -1.34 4.19
C ILE A 79 -9.67 -0.75 2.87
N HIS A 80 -10.56 -0.79 1.87
CA HIS A 80 -10.33 -0.18 0.56
C HIS A 80 -11.20 1.06 0.42
N HIS A 81 -10.60 2.18 0.02
CA HIS A 81 -11.33 3.41 -0.31
C HIS A 81 -11.78 3.32 -1.77
N ILE A 82 -13.07 3.43 -2.00
CA ILE A 82 -13.65 3.38 -3.36
C ILE A 82 -13.11 4.54 -4.18
N LYS A 83 -13.19 5.75 -3.64
CA LYS A 83 -12.50 6.92 -4.17
C LYS A 83 -11.21 7.10 -3.39
N LYS A 84 -10.08 7.20 -4.08
CA LYS A 84 -8.76 7.21 -3.45
C LYS A 84 -8.64 8.32 -2.42
N LEU A 85 -8.10 7.98 -1.25
CA LEU A 85 -7.85 8.92 -0.16
C LEU A 85 -7.01 10.11 -0.61
N LYS A 86 -6.04 9.87 -1.49
CA LYS A 86 -5.18 10.92 -2.05
C LYS A 86 -5.97 12.01 -2.75
N ASP A 87 -7.01 11.62 -3.50
CA ASP A 87 -7.82 12.55 -4.29
C ASP A 87 -9.04 13.08 -3.53
N HIS A 88 -9.49 12.32 -2.53
CA HIS A 88 -10.69 12.63 -1.74
C HIS A 88 -10.42 12.42 -0.24
N PRO A 89 -9.53 13.25 0.38
CA PRO A 89 -9.20 13.07 1.79
C PRO A 89 -10.41 13.30 2.71
N GLU A 90 -11.42 14.04 2.27
CA GLU A 90 -12.65 14.26 3.02
C GLU A 90 -13.49 13.00 3.20
N LEU A 91 -13.25 11.98 2.36
CA LEU A 91 -13.98 10.72 2.40
C LEU A 91 -13.26 9.63 3.20
N LYS A 92 -12.22 9.98 3.95
CA LYS A 92 -11.39 9.03 4.68
C LYS A 92 -12.19 8.14 5.62
N TYR A 93 -13.18 8.70 6.32
CA TYR A 93 -14.00 8.00 7.29
C TYR A 93 -15.45 7.81 6.84
N ASP A 94 -15.74 8.10 5.58
CA ASP A 94 -17.09 7.94 5.04
C ASP A 94 -17.35 6.47 4.73
N GLU A 95 -18.24 5.83 5.50
CA GLU A 95 -18.56 4.41 5.33
C GLU A 95 -19.08 4.08 3.93
N ASN A 96 -19.71 5.04 3.24
CA ASN A 96 -20.18 4.85 1.85
C ASN A 96 -19.01 4.77 0.86
N ASN A 97 -17.83 5.20 1.27
CA ASN A 97 -16.60 5.15 0.46
C ASN A 97 -15.67 4.00 0.86
N LEU A 98 -16.09 3.16 1.79
CA LEU A 98 -15.24 2.11 2.35
C LEU A 98 -15.82 0.73 2.09
N ILE A 99 -14.96 -0.23 1.81
CA ILE A 99 -15.29 -1.65 1.76
C ILE A 99 -14.19 -2.45 2.44
N GLY A 100 -14.59 -3.55 3.10
CA GLY A 100 -13.64 -4.48 3.68
C GLY A 100 -13.25 -5.54 2.66
N LEU A 101 -11.96 -5.79 2.50
CA LEU A 101 -11.43 -6.77 1.57
C LEU A 101 -10.41 -7.67 2.25
N CYS A 102 -10.32 -8.93 1.79
CA CYS A 102 -9.19 -9.76 2.15
C CYS A 102 -7.95 -9.24 1.42
N LYS A 103 -6.78 -9.65 1.90
CA LYS A 103 -5.51 -9.18 1.34
C LYS A 103 -5.40 -9.42 -0.16
N MET A 104 -5.83 -10.60 -0.62
CA MET A 104 -5.80 -10.96 -2.05
C MET A 104 -6.66 -10.02 -2.90
N HIS A 105 -7.91 -9.80 -2.52
CA HIS A 105 -8.82 -8.95 -3.29
C HIS A 105 -8.43 -7.47 -3.23
N HIS A 106 -7.88 -7.02 -2.11
CA HIS A 106 -7.33 -5.66 -2.02
C HIS A 106 -6.19 -5.47 -3.01
N SER A 107 -5.29 -6.45 -3.11
CA SER A 107 -4.20 -6.43 -4.10
C SER A 107 -4.72 -6.45 -5.54
N VAL A 108 -5.74 -7.25 -5.83
CA VAL A 108 -6.35 -7.32 -7.17
C VAL A 108 -6.94 -5.96 -7.57
N ARG A 109 -7.68 -5.32 -6.67
CA ARG A 109 -8.27 -4.00 -6.95
C ARG A 109 -7.21 -2.93 -7.13
N THR A 110 -6.18 -2.95 -6.29
CA THR A 110 -5.04 -2.01 -6.42
C THR A 110 -4.34 -2.18 -7.76
N ALA A 111 -4.13 -3.42 -8.21
CA ALA A 111 -3.51 -3.69 -9.51
C ALA A 111 -4.36 -3.18 -10.68
N ARG A 112 -5.68 -3.09 -10.51
CA ARG A 112 -6.60 -2.53 -11.53
C ARG A 112 -6.71 -1.00 -11.46
N GLY A 113 -5.99 -0.35 -10.53
CA GLY A 113 -6.02 1.10 -10.36
C GLY A 113 -7.20 1.61 -9.52
N GLU A 114 -7.85 0.72 -8.83
CA GLU A 114 -8.97 1.07 -7.96
C GLU A 114 -8.53 1.48 -6.56
#